data_99311da89a04d40b72158aacfba4f128
#
_entry.id   99311da89a04d40b72158aacfba4f128
#
_cell.length_a   1.000
_cell.length_b   1.000
_cell.length_c   1.000
_cell.angle_alpha   90.00
_cell.angle_beta   90.00
_cell.angle_gamma   90.00
#
_symmetry.space_group_name_H-M   'P 1'
#
loop_
_entity.id
_entity.type
_entity.pdbx_description
1 polymer ?
#
loop_
_entity_poly.entity_id
_entity_poly.type
_entity_poly.pdbx_seq_one_letter_code
_entity_poly.pdbx_strand_id
1 'polypeptide(L)'
;MQKLLADNFLQNPGVKLALTTEEVKELTPDVKVTRGFATVTPANGAATTTRYTLVKVKKGDHWEISQLNEREAPPLSAYAKLEALEWLVGTWQDKSGNQTVQSKINWAGDKNFLVRTIDVQGNETTTDGWEIIGWDPVRQQIRSWIFDSNGGFGETIWVNNGDDWLIRASNVLPDGSRSTAENVLTKVDDNKFTWDRKIERSMANRSLRWIRLKSNEWRGVNKEGVPP
;
A
#
# COMPACT_ATOMS: atom_id res chain seq x y z
N MET A 1 33.43 -22.46 -2.95
CA MET A 1 32.21 -21.86 -2.37
C MET A 1 31.65 -22.66 -1.18
N GLN A 2 31.48 -23.98 -1.25
CA GLN A 2 31.03 -24.78 -0.08
C GLN A 2 31.90 -24.56 1.15
N LYS A 3 33.22 -24.54 1.00
CA LYS A 3 34.18 -24.30 2.09
C LYS A 3 34.01 -22.89 2.68
N LEU A 4 33.77 -21.88 1.84
CA LEU A 4 33.61 -20.48 2.28
C LEU A 4 32.29 -20.29 3.07
N LEU A 5 31.22 -20.95 2.67
CA LEU A 5 29.96 -20.96 3.42
C LEU A 5 30.10 -21.71 4.74
N ALA A 6 30.75 -22.90 4.72
CA ALA A 6 30.98 -23.68 5.92
C ALA A 6 31.84 -22.91 6.93
N ASP A 7 32.92 -22.29 6.47
CA ASP A 7 33.81 -21.48 7.32
C ASP A 7 33.06 -20.29 7.92
N ASN A 8 32.17 -19.64 7.16
CA ASN A 8 31.35 -18.52 7.66
C ASN A 8 30.35 -18.95 8.73
N PHE A 9 29.69 -20.11 8.59
CA PHE A 9 28.81 -20.66 9.62
C PHE A 9 29.56 -21.12 10.87
N LEU A 10 30.78 -21.64 10.72
CA LEU A 10 31.61 -22.00 11.85
C LEU A 10 32.07 -20.78 12.67
N GLN A 11 32.32 -19.65 11.99
CA GLN A 11 32.74 -18.40 12.64
C GLN A 11 31.53 -17.63 13.25
N ASN A 12 30.30 -17.92 12.81
CA ASN A 12 29.09 -17.24 13.26
C ASN A 12 28.05 -18.26 13.74
N PRO A 13 28.24 -18.90 14.90
CA PRO A 13 27.32 -19.90 15.42
C PRO A 13 25.93 -19.28 15.70
N GLY A 14 24.89 -19.99 15.25
CA GLY A 14 23.50 -19.54 15.43
C GLY A 14 22.93 -18.68 14.30
N VAL A 15 23.72 -18.35 13.29
CA VAL A 15 23.23 -17.70 12.07
C VAL A 15 22.40 -18.70 11.28
N LYS A 16 21.24 -18.25 10.81
CA LYS A 16 20.37 -19.02 9.90
C LYS A 16 20.37 -18.37 8.52
N LEU A 17 20.48 -19.21 7.48
CA LEU A 17 20.33 -18.79 6.08
C LEU A 17 19.10 -19.47 5.50
N ALA A 18 18.16 -18.68 5.00
CA ALA A 18 17.02 -19.13 4.22
C ALA A 18 17.17 -18.65 2.77
N LEU A 19 16.99 -19.55 1.82
CA LEU A 19 17.00 -19.24 0.39
C LEU A 19 15.62 -19.46 -0.18
N THR A 20 15.09 -18.45 -0.86
CA THR A 20 13.84 -18.53 -1.63
C THR A 20 14.16 -18.33 -3.09
N THR A 21 13.86 -19.33 -3.93
CA THR A 21 14.06 -19.24 -5.37
C THR A 21 12.79 -18.71 -6.04
N GLU A 22 12.90 -17.61 -6.78
CA GLU A 22 11.80 -17.03 -7.56
C GLU A 22 11.79 -17.54 -8.99
N GLU A 23 12.99 -17.68 -9.59
CA GLU A 23 13.14 -18.02 -11.00
C GLU A 23 14.34 -18.92 -11.22
N VAL A 24 14.14 -19.95 -12.06
CA VAL A 24 15.24 -20.74 -12.64
C VAL A 24 15.08 -20.67 -14.15
N LYS A 25 16.04 -20.05 -14.83
CA LYS A 25 16.08 -19.94 -16.29
C LYS A 25 17.24 -20.74 -16.83
N GLU A 26 16.95 -21.70 -17.69
CA GLU A 26 17.96 -22.41 -18.47
C GLU A 26 18.31 -21.55 -19.70
N LEU A 27 19.57 -21.17 -19.82
CA LEU A 27 20.09 -20.46 -20.98
C LEU A 27 20.59 -21.42 -22.05
N THR A 28 21.24 -22.50 -21.62
CA THR A 28 21.67 -23.64 -22.43
C THR A 28 21.57 -24.91 -21.58
N PRO A 29 21.71 -26.12 -22.15
CA PRO A 29 21.76 -27.36 -21.36
C PRO A 29 22.80 -27.38 -20.24
N ASP A 30 23.84 -26.54 -20.38
CA ASP A 30 24.96 -26.50 -19.44
C ASP A 30 25.02 -25.19 -18.66
N VAL A 31 24.07 -24.25 -18.83
CA VAL A 31 24.05 -22.96 -18.14
C VAL A 31 22.67 -22.64 -17.62
N LYS A 32 22.58 -22.40 -16.29
CA LYS A 32 21.35 -21.98 -15.61
C LYS A 32 21.58 -20.69 -14.84
N VAL A 33 20.58 -19.82 -14.88
CA VAL A 33 20.50 -18.64 -14.03
C VAL A 33 19.39 -18.87 -13.00
N THR A 34 19.73 -18.73 -11.72
CA THR A 34 18.77 -18.83 -10.61
C THR A 34 18.72 -17.47 -9.94
N ARG A 35 17.51 -16.96 -9.71
CA ARG A 35 17.26 -15.71 -8.99
C ARG A 35 16.36 -15.96 -7.79
N GLY A 36 16.55 -15.17 -6.75
CA GLY A 36 15.74 -15.30 -5.54
C GLY A 36 16.22 -14.40 -4.42
N PHE A 37 15.78 -14.71 -3.22
CA PHE A 37 16.16 -14.00 -2.00
C PHE A 37 16.95 -14.90 -1.06
N ALA A 38 17.96 -14.32 -0.43
CA ALA A 38 18.73 -14.91 0.65
C ALA A 38 18.44 -14.09 1.91
N THR A 39 17.89 -14.74 2.93
CA THR A 39 17.66 -14.12 4.24
C THR A 39 18.62 -14.68 5.24
N VAL A 40 19.48 -13.83 5.78
CA VAL A 40 20.43 -14.14 6.85
C VAL A 40 19.84 -13.62 8.16
N THR A 41 19.63 -14.52 9.10
CA THR A 41 19.18 -14.19 10.46
C THR A 41 20.34 -14.46 11.43
N PRO A 42 20.98 -13.44 11.99
CA PRO A 42 22.01 -13.60 13.01
C PRO A 42 21.40 -14.14 14.33
N ALA A 43 22.23 -14.74 15.18
CA ALA A 43 21.77 -15.25 16.48
C ALA A 43 21.17 -14.15 17.35
N ASN A 44 21.71 -12.92 17.27
CA ASN A 44 21.22 -11.74 17.96
C ASN A 44 21.15 -10.60 16.95
N GLY A 45 19.92 -10.23 16.53
CA GLY A 45 19.74 -9.10 15.61
C GLY A 45 18.62 -9.31 14.60
N ALA A 46 18.39 -8.29 13.79
CA ALA A 46 17.39 -8.32 12.74
C ALA A 46 17.85 -9.13 11.53
N ALA A 47 16.92 -9.83 10.89
CA ALA A 47 17.20 -10.52 9.64
C ALA A 47 17.49 -9.53 8.52
N THR A 48 18.49 -9.84 7.68
CA THR A 48 18.82 -9.08 6.47
C THR A 48 18.49 -9.93 5.25
N THR A 49 17.78 -9.35 4.29
CA THR A 49 17.42 -10.03 3.05
C THR A 49 18.13 -9.36 1.88
N THR A 50 18.80 -10.17 1.07
CA THR A 50 19.43 -9.76 -0.18
C THR A 50 18.76 -10.45 -1.35
N ARG A 51 18.77 -9.82 -2.52
CA ARG A 51 18.40 -10.45 -3.77
C ARG A 51 19.64 -11.04 -4.42
N TYR A 52 19.60 -12.32 -4.75
CA TYR A 52 20.71 -12.99 -5.40
C TYR A 52 20.41 -13.36 -6.85
N THR A 53 21.47 -13.38 -7.65
CA THR A 53 21.51 -14.00 -8.98
C THR A 53 22.70 -14.93 -9.04
N LEU A 54 22.42 -16.21 -9.27
CA LEU A 54 23.41 -17.26 -9.43
C LEU A 54 23.51 -17.67 -10.90
N VAL A 55 24.70 -17.68 -11.46
CA VAL A 55 24.97 -18.35 -12.72
C VAL A 55 25.64 -19.68 -12.40
N LYS A 56 25.00 -20.76 -12.81
CA LYS A 56 25.50 -22.13 -12.64
C LYS A 56 25.92 -22.69 -13.99
N VAL A 57 27.04 -23.35 -14.02
CA VAL A 57 27.59 -24.02 -15.19
C VAL A 57 27.78 -25.50 -14.89
N LYS A 58 27.34 -26.38 -15.81
CA LYS A 58 27.52 -27.82 -15.70
C LYS A 58 28.93 -28.18 -16.08
N LYS A 59 29.60 -28.94 -15.20
CA LYS A 59 30.90 -29.56 -15.48
C LYS A 59 30.84 -31.04 -15.22
N GLY A 60 30.80 -31.81 -16.30
CA GLY A 60 30.51 -33.25 -16.23
C GLY A 60 29.11 -33.46 -15.63
N ASP A 61 29.02 -34.22 -14.56
CA ASP A 61 27.74 -34.59 -13.95
C ASP A 61 27.28 -33.65 -12.78
N HIS A 62 28.01 -32.57 -12.53
CA HIS A 62 27.67 -31.65 -11.43
C HIS A 62 27.57 -30.20 -11.88
N TRP A 63 26.80 -29.41 -11.10
CA TRP A 63 26.62 -27.99 -11.33
C TRP A 63 27.54 -27.19 -10.41
N GLU A 64 28.31 -26.26 -10.98
CA GLU A 64 29.13 -25.32 -10.22
C GLU A 64 28.57 -23.92 -10.32
N ILE A 65 28.71 -23.13 -9.25
CA ILE A 65 28.41 -21.71 -9.27
C ILE A 65 29.57 -20.98 -9.92
N SER A 66 29.33 -20.43 -11.09
CA SER A 66 30.31 -19.61 -11.82
C SER A 66 30.30 -18.16 -11.36
N GLN A 67 29.11 -17.64 -11.02
CA GLN A 67 28.96 -16.28 -10.58
C GLN A 67 27.83 -16.17 -9.54
N LEU A 68 28.08 -15.39 -8.50
CA LEU A 68 27.07 -14.94 -7.55
C LEU A 68 27.11 -13.42 -7.50
N ASN A 69 25.97 -12.82 -7.79
CA ASN A 69 25.73 -11.40 -7.55
C ASN A 69 24.68 -11.29 -6.45
N GLU A 70 25.00 -10.56 -5.41
CA GLU A 70 24.08 -10.17 -4.36
C GLU A 70 23.95 -8.66 -4.33
N ARG A 71 22.75 -8.19 -4.08
CA ARG A 71 22.44 -6.79 -3.85
C ARG A 71 21.40 -6.69 -2.75
N GLU A 72 21.33 -5.58 -2.10
CA GLU A 72 20.29 -5.30 -1.14
C GLU A 72 18.93 -5.58 -1.79
N ALA A 73 18.11 -6.39 -1.12
CA ALA A 73 16.76 -6.61 -1.60
C ALA A 73 16.01 -5.28 -1.51
N PRO A 74 15.23 -4.91 -2.52
CA PRO A 74 14.30 -3.80 -2.34
C PRO A 74 13.47 -4.10 -1.09
N PRO A 75 13.13 -3.09 -0.30
CA PRO A 75 12.30 -3.28 0.88
C PRO A 75 11.07 -4.10 0.47
N LEU A 76 10.73 -5.11 1.29
CA LEU A 76 9.54 -5.91 1.06
C LEU A 76 8.37 -4.97 0.84
N SER A 77 7.58 -5.25 -0.19
CA SER A 77 6.39 -4.45 -0.49
C SER A 77 5.54 -4.32 0.79
N ALA A 78 5.01 -3.13 1.03
CA ALA A 78 4.06 -2.90 2.11
C ALA A 78 2.69 -3.58 1.85
N TYR A 79 2.54 -4.33 0.76
CA TYR A 79 1.31 -5.02 0.38
C TYR A 79 0.69 -5.81 1.53
N ALA A 80 1.46 -6.64 2.23
CA ALA A 80 0.96 -7.43 3.35
C ALA A 80 0.38 -6.59 4.51
N LYS A 81 0.70 -5.28 4.57
CA LYS A 81 0.13 -4.33 5.52
C LYS A 81 -1.09 -3.60 4.99
N LEU A 82 -1.27 -3.62 3.67
CA LEU A 82 -2.33 -2.90 2.95
C LEU A 82 -3.34 -3.85 2.28
N GLU A 83 -3.07 -5.17 2.23
CA GLU A 83 -3.92 -6.15 1.54
C GLU A 83 -5.36 -6.16 2.02
N ALA A 84 -5.59 -5.85 3.31
CA ALA A 84 -6.93 -5.70 3.86
C ALA A 84 -7.75 -4.56 3.24
N LEU A 85 -7.11 -3.66 2.47
CA LEU A 85 -7.72 -2.59 1.68
C LEU A 85 -7.82 -2.93 0.18
N GLU A 86 -7.37 -4.11 -0.27
CA GLU A 86 -7.35 -4.48 -1.70
C GLU A 86 -8.73 -4.44 -2.34
N TRP A 87 -9.78 -4.71 -1.58
CA TRP A 87 -11.16 -4.62 -2.05
C TRP A 87 -11.58 -3.22 -2.49
N LEU A 88 -10.86 -2.17 -2.07
CA LEU A 88 -11.08 -0.78 -2.53
C LEU A 88 -10.59 -0.55 -3.97
N VAL A 89 -9.73 -1.43 -4.51
CA VAL A 89 -9.19 -1.29 -5.86
C VAL A 89 -10.32 -1.40 -6.89
N GLY A 90 -10.47 -0.36 -7.71
CA GLY A 90 -11.53 -0.30 -8.70
C GLY A 90 -12.04 1.12 -8.91
N THR A 91 -13.17 1.23 -9.58
CA THR A 91 -13.86 2.48 -9.80
C THR A 91 -15.18 2.47 -9.02
N TRP A 92 -15.39 3.51 -8.25
CA TRP A 92 -16.54 3.66 -7.36
C TRP A 92 -17.27 4.94 -7.65
N GLN A 93 -18.56 4.94 -7.50
CA GLN A 93 -19.41 6.11 -7.72
C GLN A 93 -20.40 6.30 -6.57
N ASP A 94 -20.54 7.53 -6.14
CA ASP A 94 -21.61 7.98 -5.27
C ASP A 94 -22.47 9.03 -5.99
N LYS A 95 -23.78 8.91 -5.88
CA LYS A 95 -24.75 9.87 -6.41
C LYS A 95 -25.58 10.42 -5.27
N SER A 96 -25.27 11.64 -4.86
CA SER A 96 -26.01 12.35 -3.80
C SER A 96 -26.65 13.62 -4.36
N GLY A 97 -27.95 13.59 -4.56
CA GLY A 97 -28.68 14.71 -5.16
C GLY A 97 -28.21 14.97 -6.59
N ASN A 98 -27.78 16.21 -6.86
CA ASN A 98 -27.30 16.64 -8.18
C ASN A 98 -25.76 16.50 -8.32
N GLN A 99 -25.09 15.90 -7.37
CA GLN A 99 -23.65 15.63 -7.43
C GLN A 99 -23.37 14.16 -7.70
N THR A 100 -22.39 13.93 -8.56
CA THR A 100 -21.81 12.61 -8.78
C THR A 100 -20.35 12.68 -8.37
N VAL A 101 -19.95 11.83 -7.46
CA VAL A 101 -18.54 11.67 -7.08
C VAL A 101 -18.04 10.35 -7.64
N GLN A 102 -17.01 10.42 -8.46
CA GLN A 102 -16.31 9.24 -8.95
C GLN A 102 -14.97 9.09 -8.24
N SER A 103 -14.64 7.88 -7.86
CA SER A 103 -13.37 7.57 -7.22
C SER A 103 -12.74 6.37 -7.91
N LYS A 104 -11.48 6.52 -8.33
CA LYS A 104 -10.71 5.42 -8.91
C LYS A 104 -9.51 5.12 -8.03
N ILE A 105 -9.38 3.86 -7.62
CA ILE A 105 -8.32 3.40 -6.71
C ILE A 105 -7.50 2.33 -7.40
N ASN A 106 -6.19 2.50 -7.42
CA ASN A 106 -5.26 1.56 -8.02
C ASN A 106 -4.03 1.37 -7.12
N TRP A 107 -3.40 0.21 -7.25
CA TRP A 107 -2.07 -0.02 -6.70
C TRP A 107 -1.00 0.80 -7.43
N ALA A 108 -0.01 1.27 -6.68
CA ALA A 108 1.18 1.95 -7.19
C ALA A 108 2.44 1.49 -6.44
N GLY A 109 3.62 1.68 -7.07
CA GLY A 109 4.92 1.39 -6.45
C GLY A 109 5.06 -0.05 -5.99
N ASP A 110 4.83 -1.02 -6.86
CA ASP A 110 4.89 -2.46 -6.54
C ASP A 110 3.98 -2.85 -5.36
N LYS A 111 2.77 -2.29 -5.33
CA LYS A 111 1.78 -2.45 -4.25
C LYS A 111 2.22 -1.90 -2.89
N ASN A 112 3.14 -0.93 -2.88
CA ASN A 112 3.50 -0.19 -1.66
C ASN A 112 2.48 0.88 -1.28
N PHE A 113 1.67 1.33 -2.25
CA PHE A 113 0.67 2.36 -2.05
C PHE A 113 -0.61 2.04 -2.81
N LEU A 114 -1.75 2.51 -2.25
CA LEU A 114 -2.98 2.71 -3.01
C LEU A 114 -3.06 4.19 -3.38
N VAL A 115 -3.33 4.47 -4.64
CA VAL A 115 -3.56 5.83 -5.13
C VAL A 115 -5.02 5.95 -5.53
N ARG A 116 -5.71 6.91 -4.94
CA ARG A 116 -7.09 7.25 -5.18
C ARG A 116 -7.16 8.60 -5.89
N THR A 117 -7.85 8.65 -7.02
CA THR A 117 -8.31 9.90 -7.65
C THR A 117 -9.78 10.09 -7.35
N ILE A 118 -10.18 11.32 -7.13
CA ILE A 118 -11.55 11.71 -6.82
C ILE A 118 -11.94 12.81 -7.80
N ASP A 119 -13.05 12.63 -8.48
CA ASP A 119 -13.66 13.58 -9.40
C ASP A 119 -15.08 13.88 -8.90
N VAL A 120 -15.36 15.14 -8.65
CA VAL A 120 -16.66 15.60 -8.18
C VAL A 120 -17.30 16.42 -9.29
N GLN A 121 -18.38 15.89 -9.87
CA GLN A 121 -19.18 16.55 -10.91
C GLN A 121 -20.52 16.99 -10.34
N GLY A 122 -20.89 18.25 -10.51
CA GLY A 122 -22.18 18.81 -10.10
C GLY A 122 -22.23 20.32 -10.20
N ASN A 123 -23.38 20.87 -9.94
CA ASN A 123 -23.98 22.15 -10.31
C ASN A 123 -23.14 23.44 -10.33
N GLU A 124 -21.90 23.53 -9.95
CA GLU A 124 -21.12 24.79 -10.09
C GLU A 124 -19.63 24.64 -9.74
N THR A 125 -19.22 23.52 -9.17
CA THR A 125 -17.82 23.30 -8.80
C THR A 125 -17.39 21.88 -9.13
N THR A 126 -16.44 21.75 -10.03
CA THR A 126 -15.65 20.53 -10.17
C THR A 126 -14.49 20.65 -9.19
N THR A 127 -14.35 19.68 -8.32
CA THR A 127 -13.19 19.60 -7.42
C THR A 127 -12.57 18.22 -7.61
N ASP A 128 -11.34 18.21 -8.05
CA ASP A 128 -10.57 16.99 -8.15
C ASP A 128 -9.73 16.79 -6.88
N GLY A 129 -9.44 15.57 -6.57
CA GLY A 129 -8.60 15.25 -5.42
C GLY A 129 -7.76 14.01 -5.64
N TRP A 130 -6.69 13.93 -4.87
CA TRP A 130 -5.79 12.78 -4.83
C TRP A 130 -5.60 12.33 -3.39
N GLU A 131 -5.55 11.04 -3.20
CA GLU A 131 -5.20 10.43 -1.93
C GLU A 131 -4.17 9.32 -2.18
N ILE A 132 -3.10 9.33 -1.39
CA ILE A 132 -2.09 8.28 -1.39
C ILE A 132 -2.16 7.58 -0.05
N ILE A 133 -2.52 6.30 -0.05
CA ILE A 133 -2.65 5.47 1.16
C ILE A 133 -1.42 4.57 1.22
N GLY A 134 -0.73 4.54 2.37
CA GLY A 134 0.49 3.77 2.56
C GLY A 134 0.68 3.30 4.00
N TRP A 135 1.66 2.42 4.19
CA TRP A 135 2.10 1.97 5.49
C TRP A 135 3.21 2.88 6.05
N ASP A 136 3.01 3.40 7.25
CA ASP A 136 4.05 4.11 8.00
C ASP A 136 4.80 3.12 8.92
N PRO A 137 6.04 2.71 8.57
CA PRO A 137 6.77 1.71 9.34
C PRO A 137 7.25 2.24 10.69
N VAL A 138 7.37 3.56 10.85
CA VAL A 138 7.82 4.18 12.11
C VAL A 138 6.67 4.15 13.12
N ARG A 139 5.46 4.50 12.68
CA ARG A 139 4.28 4.53 13.54
C ARG A 139 3.49 3.23 13.54
N GLN A 140 3.88 2.28 12.65
CA GLN A 140 3.22 0.97 12.50
C GLN A 140 1.71 1.09 12.26
N GLN A 141 1.33 1.97 11.33
CA GLN A 141 -0.07 2.23 11.01
C GLN A 141 -0.26 2.56 9.53
N ILE A 142 -1.46 2.36 9.02
CA ILE A 142 -1.85 2.82 7.70
C ILE A 142 -2.18 4.31 7.80
N ARG A 143 -1.64 5.09 6.88
CA ARG A 143 -1.87 6.53 6.76
C ARG A 143 -2.21 6.90 5.34
N SER A 144 -2.83 8.05 5.14
CA SER A 144 -2.94 8.64 3.82
C SER A 144 -2.69 10.14 3.82
N TRP A 145 -2.37 10.66 2.64
CA TRP A 145 -2.17 12.07 2.36
C TRP A 145 -3.14 12.44 1.25
N ILE A 146 -3.89 13.52 1.50
CA ILE A 146 -4.97 13.99 0.64
C ILE A 146 -4.60 15.37 0.13
N PHE A 147 -4.87 15.60 -1.14
CA PHE A 147 -4.68 16.88 -1.81
C PHE A 147 -5.91 17.17 -2.66
N ASP A 148 -6.40 18.39 -2.65
CA ASP A 148 -7.49 18.84 -3.52
C ASP A 148 -7.03 19.91 -4.53
N SER A 149 -7.75 20.02 -5.62
CA SER A 149 -7.42 20.95 -6.70
C SER A 149 -7.55 22.43 -6.33
N ASN A 150 -8.19 22.73 -5.17
CA ASN A 150 -8.31 24.08 -4.66
C ASN A 150 -7.13 24.49 -3.76
N GLY A 151 -6.16 23.57 -3.54
CA GLY A 151 -4.98 23.80 -2.70
C GLY A 151 -5.14 23.37 -1.25
N GLY A 152 -6.24 22.74 -0.88
CA GLY A 152 -6.39 22.07 0.41
C GLY A 152 -5.58 20.79 0.48
N PHE A 153 -5.14 20.41 1.66
CA PHE A 153 -4.43 19.16 1.89
C PHE A 153 -4.68 18.60 3.28
N GLY A 154 -4.40 17.32 3.48
CA GLY A 154 -4.59 16.69 4.77
C GLY A 154 -3.85 15.38 4.92
N GLU A 155 -3.86 14.91 6.17
CA GLU A 155 -3.33 13.60 6.55
C GLU A 155 -4.40 12.79 7.26
N THR A 156 -4.36 11.48 7.08
CA THR A 156 -5.27 10.58 7.79
C THR A 156 -4.55 9.44 8.47
N ILE A 157 -5.20 8.87 9.46
CA ILE A 157 -4.82 7.62 10.12
C ILE A 157 -5.97 6.65 9.94
N TRP A 158 -5.65 5.43 9.50
CA TRP A 158 -6.60 4.36 9.26
C TRP A 158 -6.47 3.30 10.34
N VAL A 159 -7.55 3.00 11.02
CA VAL A 159 -7.60 1.99 12.08
C VAL A 159 -8.66 0.95 11.70
N ASN A 160 -8.23 -0.32 11.60
CA ASN A 160 -9.17 -1.41 11.42
C ASN A 160 -9.92 -1.64 12.75
N ASN A 161 -11.24 -1.70 12.68
CA ASN A 161 -12.14 -1.92 13.80
C ASN A 161 -13.09 -3.09 13.49
N GLY A 162 -12.53 -4.24 13.13
CA GLY A 162 -13.30 -5.41 12.69
C GLY A 162 -13.78 -5.25 11.25
N ASP A 163 -15.09 -5.13 11.06
CA ASP A 163 -15.70 -4.98 9.72
C ASP A 163 -15.57 -3.55 9.16
N ASP A 164 -15.20 -2.60 10.02
CA ASP A 164 -15.12 -1.18 9.70
C ASP A 164 -13.69 -0.66 9.70
N TRP A 165 -13.47 0.42 8.95
CA TRP A 165 -12.27 1.24 9.04
C TRP A 165 -12.63 2.60 9.62
N LEU A 166 -12.03 2.94 10.76
CA LEU A 166 -12.09 4.28 11.32
C LEU A 166 -10.95 5.11 10.74
N ILE A 167 -11.30 6.23 10.08
CA ILE A 167 -10.36 7.10 9.40
C ILE A 167 -10.44 8.49 10.04
N ARG A 168 -9.35 8.87 10.71
CA ARG A 168 -9.24 10.21 11.33
C ARG A 168 -8.42 11.10 10.44
N ALA A 169 -9.02 12.22 10.03
CA ALA A 169 -8.41 13.20 9.14
C ALA A 169 -8.11 14.51 9.85
N SER A 170 -6.98 15.10 9.50
CA SER A 170 -6.60 16.48 9.86
C SER A 170 -6.26 17.21 8.57
N ASN A 171 -7.00 18.29 8.28
CA ASN A 171 -6.90 18.99 7.00
C ASN A 171 -6.57 20.48 7.22
N VAL A 172 -5.90 21.03 6.22
CA VAL A 172 -5.71 22.47 6.03
C VAL A 172 -6.49 22.87 4.78
N LEU A 173 -7.39 23.83 4.92
CA LEU A 173 -8.20 24.33 3.83
C LEU A 173 -7.47 25.45 3.08
N PRO A 174 -7.90 25.81 1.84
CA PRO A 174 -7.24 26.84 1.04
C PRO A 174 -7.18 28.22 1.71
N ASP A 175 -8.12 28.52 2.60
CA ASP A 175 -8.15 29.75 3.40
C ASP A 175 -7.23 29.72 4.64
N GLY A 176 -6.44 28.66 4.82
CA GLY A 176 -5.57 28.43 5.96
C GLY A 176 -6.28 27.93 7.22
N SER A 177 -7.58 27.78 7.20
CA SER A 177 -8.32 27.20 8.33
C SER A 177 -8.03 25.70 8.45
N ARG A 178 -8.23 25.15 9.65
CA ARG A 178 -8.03 23.72 9.92
C ARG A 178 -9.37 23.05 10.16
N SER A 179 -9.45 21.79 9.74
CA SER A 179 -10.59 20.94 10.05
C SER A 179 -10.13 19.55 10.44
N THR A 180 -10.88 18.90 11.30
CA THR A 180 -10.75 17.47 11.59
C THR A 180 -12.01 16.74 11.17
N ALA A 181 -11.87 15.48 10.81
CA ALA A 181 -12.98 14.61 10.49
C ALA A 181 -12.73 13.19 11.01
N GLU A 182 -13.78 12.55 11.47
CA GLU A 182 -13.82 11.11 11.63
C GLU A 182 -14.71 10.52 10.55
N ASN A 183 -14.22 9.51 9.85
CA ASN A 183 -14.96 8.77 8.86
C ASN A 183 -15.02 7.31 9.29
N VAL A 184 -16.14 6.66 9.02
CA VAL A 184 -16.29 5.22 9.15
C VAL A 184 -16.57 4.67 7.76
N LEU A 185 -15.68 3.80 7.30
CA LEU A 185 -15.78 3.10 6.03
C LEU A 185 -16.16 1.67 6.32
N THR A 186 -17.33 1.23 5.83
CA THR A 186 -17.86 -0.11 6.01
C THR A 186 -18.04 -0.81 4.67
N LYS A 187 -17.38 -1.96 4.49
CA LYS A 187 -17.63 -2.82 3.33
C LYS A 187 -19.00 -3.51 3.50
N VAL A 188 -19.91 -3.31 2.56
CA VAL A 188 -21.21 -3.97 2.57
C VAL A 188 -21.15 -5.28 1.77
N ASP A 189 -20.60 -5.22 0.55
CA ASP A 189 -20.34 -6.34 -0.34
C ASP A 189 -19.20 -6.01 -1.32
N ASP A 190 -18.96 -6.83 -2.33
CA ASP A 190 -17.87 -6.60 -3.29
C ASP A 190 -18.11 -5.41 -4.23
N ASN A 191 -19.34 -4.92 -4.31
CA ASN A 191 -19.75 -3.81 -5.19
C ASN A 191 -20.29 -2.61 -4.41
N LYS A 192 -20.24 -2.64 -3.09
CA LYS A 192 -20.84 -1.60 -2.26
C LYS A 192 -20.10 -1.38 -0.96
N PHE A 193 -19.87 -0.12 -0.62
CA PHE A 193 -19.45 0.29 0.71
C PHE A 193 -20.15 1.57 1.15
N THR A 194 -20.16 1.85 2.44
CA THR A 194 -20.66 3.10 3.01
C THR A 194 -19.53 3.93 3.58
N TRP A 195 -19.72 5.24 3.53
CA TRP A 195 -18.78 6.23 4.07
C TRP A 195 -19.55 7.22 4.94
N ASP A 196 -19.49 7.03 6.23
CA ASP A 196 -20.05 7.93 7.23
C ASP A 196 -19.04 8.96 7.66
N ARG A 197 -19.39 10.23 7.68
CA ARG A 197 -18.49 11.33 7.98
C ARG A 197 -19.02 12.24 9.08
N LYS A 198 -18.16 12.49 10.07
CA LYS A 198 -18.34 13.56 11.08
C LYS A 198 -17.23 14.58 10.87
N ILE A 199 -17.58 15.85 10.76
CA ILE A 199 -16.62 16.94 10.58
C ILE A 199 -16.68 17.86 11.81
N GLU A 200 -15.49 18.16 12.33
CA GLU A 200 -15.27 19.24 13.27
C GLU A 200 -14.50 20.36 12.57
N ARG A 201 -15.09 21.56 12.49
CA ARG A 201 -14.40 22.74 11.98
C ARG A 201 -14.01 23.63 13.15
N SER A 202 -12.71 23.92 13.28
CA SER A 202 -12.19 24.98 14.12
C SER A 202 -12.13 26.25 13.27
N MET A 203 -13.09 27.15 13.45
CA MET A 203 -12.91 28.54 13.03
C MET A 203 -12.17 29.25 14.17
N ALA A 204 -11.11 29.98 13.86
CA ALA A 204 -10.46 30.85 14.82
C ALA A 204 -11.54 31.74 15.51
N ASN A 205 -11.82 31.51 16.77
CA ASN A 205 -12.78 32.23 17.65
C ASN A 205 -14.26 31.79 17.71
N ARG A 206 -14.65 30.60 17.27
CA ARG A 206 -16.01 30.13 17.60
C ARG A 206 -16.00 28.63 17.99
N SER A 207 -16.87 28.28 18.94
CA SER A 207 -17.00 26.96 19.53
C SER A 207 -17.03 25.82 18.48
N LEU A 208 -16.22 24.81 18.72
CA LEU A 208 -16.19 23.56 17.97
C LEU A 208 -17.58 22.94 17.87
N ARG A 209 -18.03 22.63 16.68
CA ARG A 209 -19.32 21.98 16.46
C ARG A 209 -19.14 20.76 15.54
N TRP A 210 -19.49 19.60 16.03
CA TRP A 210 -19.58 18.38 15.23
C TRP A 210 -20.77 18.44 14.29
N ILE A 211 -20.55 18.26 13.00
CA ILE A 211 -21.58 18.14 11.99
C ILE A 211 -21.51 16.71 11.46
N ARG A 212 -22.57 15.92 11.68
CA ARG A 212 -22.72 14.62 11.04
C ARG A 212 -23.26 14.88 9.63
N LEU A 213 -22.48 14.48 8.62
CA LEU A 213 -22.93 14.45 7.25
C LEU A 213 -23.69 13.15 6.98
N LYS A 214 -24.57 13.17 5.99
CA LYS A 214 -25.32 12.00 5.55
C LYS A 214 -24.34 10.92 5.09
N SER A 215 -24.62 9.67 5.43
CA SER A 215 -23.86 8.52 4.92
C SER A 215 -23.93 8.47 3.40
N ASN A 216 -22.78 8.31 2.75
CA ASN A 216 -22.69 8.13 1.31
C ASN A 216 -22.57 6.64 0.99
N GLU A 217 -23.36 6.19 0.02
CA GLU A 217 -23.27 4.84 -0.52
C GLU A 217 -22.45 4.84 -1.80
N TRP A 218 -21.32 4.17 -1.76
CA TRP A 218 -20.46 4.00 -2.92
C TRP A 218 -20.73 2.67 -3.61
N ARG A 219 -20.88 2.70 -4.92
CA ARG A 219 -21.13 1.52 -5.75
C ARG A 219 -19.98 1.33 -6.73
N GLY A 220 -19.57 0.08 -6.91
CA GLY A 220 -18.62 -0.31 -7.93
C GLY A 220 -19.17 0.02 -9.32
N VAL A 221 -18.30 0.41 -10.24
CA VAL A 221 -18.63 0.74 -11.62
C VAL A 221 -17.87 -0.23 -12.52
N ASN A 222 -18.58 -0.87 -13.45
CA ASN A 222 -17.93 -1.73 -14.43
C ASN A 222 -17.07 -0.92 -15.43
N LYS A 223 -16.32 -1.60 -16.31
CA LYS A 223 -15.45 -0.94 -17.30
C LYS A 223 -16.17 0.02 -18.25
N GLU A 224 -17.50 -0.05 -18.32
CA GLU A 224 -18.36 0.81 -19.15
C GLU A 224 -18.92 2.00 -18.37
N GLY A 225 -18.59 2.14 -17.08
CA GLY A 225 -19.07 3.24 -16.23
C GLY A 225 -20.51 3.09 -15.76
N VAL A 226 -21.13 1.92 -15.95
CA VAL A 226 -22.49 1.60 -15.52
C VAL A 226 -22.42 0.81 -14.21
N PRO A 227 -23.16 1.17 -13.13
CA PRO A 227 -23.32 0.34 -11.95
C PRO A 227 -23.88 -1.04 -12.32
N PRO A 228 -23.43 -2.10 -11.69
CA PRO A 228 -23.95 -3.46 -11.90
C PRO A 228 -25.41 -3.57 -11.53
#